data_dc95488e861338750b33f798b001efa4
#
_entry.id   dc95488e861338750b33f798b001efa4
#
_cell.length_a   1.000
_cell.length_b   1.000
_cell.length_c   1.000
_cell.angle_alpha   90.00
_cell.angle_beta   90.00
_cell.angle_gamma   90.00
#
_symmetry.space_group_name_H-M   'P 1'
#
loop_
_entity.id
_entity.type
_entity.pdbx_description
1 polymer ?
#
loop_
_entity_poly.entity_id
_entity_poly.type
_entity_poly.pdbx_seq_one_letter_code
_entity_poly.pdbx_strand_id
1 'polypeptide(L)'
;MQYNNKQLNIQGDKMSFNELKRSRGGFDKLQTALEAESSEKKSYGDDRFWKPELDKSSNGYAVLRFLPATNGEELPWIQYWDHGFQGPGGWFIEKSLTTLGNDCPVSEYNGTLWNSGDEAQKDQARKQKRRLHYVANVLVVSDPAHPEYEGKVMLYRFGKKIFEKIKDVMQPQFEDEKPVNPFDMWEGADFKLKVRKVDGYWNYDKSEFSNPAPVSEDDSELEALYNRQHSLAELIAPDQFKSYDDLKLKLERALGLGGVEVSTATAETISDDNTSASSATASSTPWADTPQPVSNSSDSSDTTMSYFEKLANDQ
;
A
#
# COMPACT_ATOMS: atom_id res chain seq x y z
N MET A 1 -18.99 -55.18 -3.08
CA MET A 1 -18.15 -53.98 -2.92
C MET A 1 -18.01 -53.71 -1.43
N GLN A 2 -16.86 -54.00 -0.87
CA GLN A 2 -16.59 -53.84 0.57
C GLN A 2 -15.98 -52.48 0.81
N TYR A 3 -16.63 -51.66 1.60
CA TYR A 3 -16.08 -50.38 2.08
C TYR A 3 -15.17 -50.64 3.27
N ASN A 4 -13.86 -50.42 3.12
CA ASN A 4 -12.89 -50.47 4.17
C ASN A 4 -12.92 -49.15 4.97
N ASN A 5 -13.48 -49.21 6.17
CA ASN A 5 -13.49 -48.16 7.18
C ASN A 5 -12.16 -48.21 7.92
N LYS A 6 -11.19 -47.38 7.54
CA LYS A 6 -9.97 -47.15 8.30
C LYS A 6 -10.26 -46.13 9.43
N GLN A 7 -10.60 -46.62 10.61
CA GLN A 7 -10.61 -45.76 11.80
C GLN A 7 -9.17 -45.39 12.15
N LEU A 8 -8.87 -44.09 12.12
CA LEU A 8 -7.66 -43.54 12.69
C LEU A 8 -7.75 -43.59 14.22
N ASN A 9 -6.99 -44.52 14.79
CA ASN A 9 -6.83 -44.66 16.25
C ASN A 9 -5.84 -43.62 16.74
N ILE A 10 -6.32 -42.44 17.18
CA ILE A 10 -5.49 -41.43 17.86
C ILE A 10 -5.42 -41.85 19.34
N GLN A 11 -4.51 -42.76 19.64
CA GLN A 11 -4.05 -43.02 21.00
C GLN A 11 -3.02 -41.95 21.35
N GLY A 12 -3.47 -40.87 21.99
CA GLY A 12 -2.60 -39.91 22.64
C GLY A 12 -1.92 -40.59 23.82
N ASP A 13 -0.65 -40.91 23.68
CA ASP A 13 0.19 -41.36 24.80
C ASP A 13 0.16 -40.31 25.91
N LYS A 14 -0.58 -40.62 27.00
CA LYS A 14 -0.58 -39.79 28.21
C LYS A 14 0.80 -39.92 28.85
N MET A 15 1.61 -38.88 28.74
CA MET A 15 2.88 -38.76 29.41
C MET A 15 2.72 -39.10 30.91
N SER A 16 3.50 -40.04 31.41
CA SER A 16 3.50 -40.43 32.81
C SER A 16 4.02 -39.28 33.69
N PHE A 17 3.46 -39.10 34.89
CA PHE A 17 3.92 -38.08 35.85
C PHE A 17 5.44 -38.15 36.13
N ASN A 18 6.03 -39.36 36.08
CA ASN A 18 7.47 -39.55 36.23
C ASN A 18 8.28 -39.02 35.01
N GLU A 19 7.72 -39.05 33.81
CA GLU A 19 8.30 -38.45 32.61
C GLU A 19 8.20 -36.92 32.67
N LEU A 20 7.07 -36.39 33.16
CA LEU A 20 6.91 -34.97 33.40
C LEU A 20 7.92 -34.43 34.42
N LYS A 21 8.23 -35.22 35.47
CA LYS A 21 9.23 -34.86 36.48
C LYS A 21 10.67 -34.90 35.96
N ARG A 22 10.95 -35.72 34.94
CA ARG A 22 12.25 -35.79 34.26
C ARG A 22 12.41 -34.69 33.22
N SER A 23 11.32 -34.19 32.66
CA SER A 23 11.30 -33.15 31.64
C SER A 23 11.30 -31.72 32.21
N ARG A 24 11.70 -31.51 33.47
CA ARG A 24 11.83 -30.19 34.11
C ARG A 24 12.80 -29.23 33.38
N GLY A 25 13.54 -29.69 32.34
CA GLY A 25 14.38 -28.91 31.45
C GLY A 25 13.66 -28.34 30.22
N GLY A 26 12.32 -28.45 30.15
CA GLY A 26 11.53 -27.95 29.02
C GLY A 26 11.37 -26.42 28.96
N PHE A 27 11.88 -25.69 29.96
CA PHE A 27 11.80 -24.24 29.99
C PHE A 27 12.51 -23.61 28.77
N ASP A 28 13.70 -24.13 28.41
CA ASP A 28 14.43 -23.64 27.22
C ASP A 28 13.66 -23.88 25.93
N LYS A 29 12.92 -24.99 25.81
CA LYS A 29 12.04 -25.24 24.65
C LYS A 29 10.84 -24.33 24.62
N LEU A 30 10.26 -24.02 25.79
CA LEU A 30 9.18 -23.06 25.90
C LEU A 30 9.66 -21.63 25.61
N GLN A 31 10.84 -21.28 26.09
CA GLN A 31 11.46 -19.99 25.83
C GLN A 31 11.79 -19.86 24.34
N THR A 32 12.38 -20.87 23.71
CA THR A 32 12.65 -20.89 22.26
C THR A 32 11.36 -20.83 21.45
N ALA A 33 10.29 -21.52 21.88
CA ALA A 33 8.99 -21.43 21.23
C ALA A 33 8.34 -20.05 21.41
N LEU A 34 8.48 -19.44 22.59
CA LEU A 34 7.99 -18.08 22.86
C LEU A 34 8.79 -17.02 22.08
N GLU A 35 10.10 -17.20 21.97
CA GLU A 35 10.97 -16.36 21.16
C GLU A 35 10.66 -16.52 19.66
N ALA A 36 10.39 -17.74 19.20
CA ALA A 36 9.93 -18.00 17.83
C ALA A 36 8.56 -17.34 17.56
N GLU A 37 7.62 -17.46 18.50
CA GLU A 37 6.30 -16.84 18.38
C GLU A 37 6.35 -15.30 18.50
N SER A 38 7.26 -14.76 19.32
CA SER A 38 7.50 -13.31 19.42
C SER A 38 8.30 -12.75 18.24
N SER A 39 9.12 -13.58 17.59
CA SER A 39 9.86 -13.20 16.38
C SER A 39 9.02 -13.34 15.11
N GLU A 40 7.97 -14.13 15.10
CA GLU A 40 6.92 -14.08 14.10
C GLU A 40 6.05 -12.82 14.33
N LYS A 41 6.63 -11.64 14.10
CA LYS A 41 5.83 -10.49 13.71
C LYS A 41 5.11 -10.91 12.45
N LYS A 42 3.85 -11.34 12.58
CA LYS A 42 2.97 -11.55 11.44
C LYS A 42 2.97 -10.24 10.66
N SER A 43 3.84 -10.18 9.66
CA SER A 43 3.78 -9.13 8.66
C SER A 43 2.43 -9.31 7.98
N TYR A 44 1.45 -8.48 8.32
CA TYR A 44 0.17 -8.42 7.61
C TYR A 44 0.33 -7.86 6.19
N GLY A 45 1.55 -7.87 5.65
CA GLY A 45 1.91 -7.40 4.34
C GLY A 45 2.42 -8.52 3.44
N ASP A 46 2.24 -8.36 2.16
CA ASP A 46 2.87 -9.18 1.13
C ASP A 46 4.37 -8.87 1.12
N ASP A 47 5.22 -9.85 1.44
CA ASP A 47 6.67 -9.70 1.56
C ASP A 47 7.37 -9.42 0.21
N ARG A 48 6.65 -9.56 -0.89
CA ARG A 48 7.12 -9.16 -2.23
C ARG A 48 7.24 -7.64 -2.36
N PHE A 49 6.53 -6.86 -1.52
CA PHE A 49 6.53 -5.41 -1.60
C PHE A 49 7.67 -4.79 -0.81
N TRP A 50 8.52 -4.07 -1.53
CA TRP A 50 9.50 -3.17 -0.93
C TRP A 50 8.83 -1.87 -0.47
N LYS A 51 9.28 -1.35 0.66
CA LYS A 51 8.85 -0.05 1.23
C LYS A 51 10.07 0.67 1.78
N PRO A 52 10.19 1.99 1.57
CA PRO A 52 11.26 2.76 2.21
C PRO A 52 11.06 2.77 3.73
N GLU A 53 12.11 2.50 4.47
CA GLU A 53 12.14 2.80 5.89
C GLU A 53 12.58 4.25 6.09
N LEU A 54 12.11 4.83 7.18
CA LEU A 54 12.33 6.23 7.48
C LEU A 54 13.10 6.35 8.78
N ASP A 55 14.08 7.21 8.80
CA ASP A 55 14.86 7.52 9.98
C ASP A 55 14.01 8.24 11.06
N LYS A 56 14.62 8.49 12.22
CA LYS A 56 13.97 9.22 13.33
C LYS A 56 13.53 10.64 12.95
N SER A 57 14.13 11.22 11.92
CA SER A 57 13.79 12.54 11.36
C SER A 57 12.73 12.46 10.26
N SER A 58 12.17 11.26 10.02
CA SER A 58 11.19 10.99 8.97
C SER A 58 11.74 11.22 7.56
N ASN A 59 13.03 10.98 7.34
CA ASN A 59 13.65 10.94 6.03
C ASN A 59 13.92 9.50 5.61
N GLY A 60 13.76 9.21 4.33
CA GLY A 60 14.10 7.94 3.72
C GLY A 60 14.93 8.13 2.46
N TYR A 61 15.82 7.21 2.20
CA TYR A 61 16.65 7.19 1.00
C TYR A 61 16.83 5.76 0.51
N ALA A 62 16.63 5.56 -0.79
CA ALA A 62 16.99 4.34 -1.47
C ALA A 62 17.25 4.62 -2.95
N VAL A 63 17.96 3.73 -3.61
CA VAL A 63 18.15 3.74 -5.06
C VAL A 63 17.46 2.51 -5.64
N LEU A 64 16.54 2.74 -6.54
CA LEU A 64 15.73 1.71 -7.20
C LEU A 64 15.95 1.77 -8.71
N ARG A 65 15.96 0.63 -9.37
CA ARG A 65 15.88 0.55 -10.81
C ARG A 65 14.55 -0.04 -11.21
N PHE A 66 13.75 0.69 -11.96
CA PHE A 66 12.52 0.16 -12.56
C PHE A 66 12.87 -0.88 -13.63
N LEU A 67 12.06 -1.93 -13.70
CA LEU A 67 12.29 -3.04 -14.62
C LEU A 67 11.21 -3.07 -15.72
N PRO A 68 11.50 -3.67 -16.89
CA PRO A 68 10.57 -3.75 -18.00
C PRO A 68 9.32 -4.58 -17.66
N ALA A 69 8.35 -4.59 -18.56
CA ALA A 69 7.18 -5.45 -18.45
C ALA A 69 7.59 -6.93 -18.44
N THR A 70 6.91 -7.74 -17.65
CA THR A 70 7.09 -9.20 -17.67
C THR A 70 6.45 -9.82 -18.90
N ASN A 71 6.83 -11.05 -19.19
CA ASN A 71 6.31 -11.76 -20.37
C ASN A 71 4.77 -11.88 -20.30
N GLY A 72 4.07 -11.36 -21.32
CA GLY A 72 2.62 -11.33 -21.39
C GLY A 72 1.94 -10.07 -20.83
N GLU A 73 2.71 -9.13 -20.28
CA GLU A 73 2.21 -7.83 -19.81
C GLU A 73 2.55 -6.73 -20.83
N GLU A 74 1.61 -5.82 -21.09
CA GLU A 74 1.81 -4.73 -22.05
C GLU A 74 2.59 -3.54 -21.46
N LEU A 75 2.46 -3.32 -20.16
CA LEU A 75 3.05 -2.17 -19.45
C LEU A 75 3.91 -2.64 -18.29
N PRO A 76 5.03 -1.95 -18.01
CA PRO A 76 5.90 -2.25 -16.86
C PRO A 76 5.30 -1.77 -15.52
N TRP A 77 4.07 -1.36 -15.48
CA TRP A 77 3.33 -1.01 -14.28
C TRP A 77 1.85 -1.34 -14.41
N ILE A 78 1.21 -1.53 -13.27
CA ILE A 78 -0.25 -1.55 -13.14
C ILE A 78 -0.70 -0.35 -12.32
N GLN A 79 -1.98 -0.02 -12.45
CA GLN A 79 -2.64 0.96 -11.59
C GLN A 79 -3.89 0.34 -10.97
N TYR A 80 -4.15 0.67 -9.73
CA TYR A 80 -5.38 0.29 -9.05
C TYR A 80 -5.83 1.36 -8.06
N TRP A 81 -7.10 1.30 -7.73
CA TRP A 81 -7.71 2.18 -6.75
C TRP A 81 -7.98 1.43 -5.46
N ASP A 82 -7.77 2.10 -4.32
CA ASP A 82 -8.21 1.62 -3.02
C ASP A 82 -8.99 2.69 -2.26
N HIS A 83 -9.68 2.28 -1.21
CA HIS A 83 -10.23 3.14 -0.19
C HIS A 83 -9.56 2.82 1.14
N GLY A 84 -9.17 3.86 1.87
CA GLY A 84 -8.58 3.71 3.20
C GLY A 84 -9.00 4.86 4.09
N PHE A 85 -9.96 4.61 4.98
CA PHE A 85 -10.46 5.59 5.93
C PHE A 85 -10.92 4.93 7.21
N GLN A 86 -11.04 5.72 8.27
CA GLN A 86 -11.57 5.31 9.56
C GLN A 86 -12.95 5.95 9.76
N GLY A 87 -13.93 5.11 10.04
CA GLY A 87 -15.26 5.53 10.48
C GLY A 87 -15.50 5.19 11.95
N PRO A 88 -16.71 5.49 12.48
CA PRO A 88 -17.08 5.17 13.86
C PRO A 88 -17.00 3.68 14.20
N GLY A 89 -17.27 2.80 13.23
CA GLY A 89 -17.23 1.33 13.38
C GLY A 89 -15.88 0.70 13.04
N GLY A 90 -14.82 1.50 12.79
CA GLY A 90 -13.47 1.02 12.54
C GLY A 90 -12.90 1.38 11.18
N TRP A 91 -11.82 0.68 10.80
CA TRP A 91 -11.12 0.92 9.53
C TRP A 91 -11.79 0.23 8.35
N PHE A 92 -11.92 0.98 7.26
CA PHE A 92 -12.21 0.45 5.93
C PHE A 92 -10.94 0.57 5.08
N ILE A 93 -10.33 -0.56 4.74
CA ILE A 93 -9.16 -0.64 3.87
C ILE A 93 -9.42 -1.76 2.87
N GLU A 94 -9.75 -1.41 1.61
CA GLU A 94 -10.07 -2.37 0.55
C GLU A 94 -9.78 -1.79 -0.83
N LYS A 95 -9.46 -2.67 -1.79
CA LYS A 95 -9.37 -2.30 -3.20
C LYS A 95 -10.75 -1.91 -3.73
N SER A 96 -10.79 -0.91 -4.58
CA SER A 96 -12.03 -0.42 -5.20
C SER A 96 -12.35 -1.21 -6.47
N LEU A 97 -13.59 -1.66 -6.60
CA LEU A 97 -14.09 -2.35 -7.80
C LEU A 97 -14.02 -1.49 -9.06
N THR A 98 -13.92 -0.16 -8.90
CA THR A 98 -13.71 0.74 -10.05
C THR A 98 -12.40 0.51 -10.77
N THR A 99 -11.44 -0.23 -10.18
CA THR A 99 -10.24 -0.71 -10.86
C THR A 99 -10.58 -1.66 -12.00
N LEU A 100 -11.59 -2.49 -11.81
CA LEU A 100 -12.09 -3.47 -12.80
C LEU A 100 -13.17 -2.87 -13.72
N GLY A 101 -13.48 -1.56 -13.59
CA GLY A 101 -14.57 -0.93 -14.31
C GLY A 101 -15.97 -1.21 -13.74
N ASN A 102 -16.06 -1.85 -12.57
CA ASN A 102 -17.32 -2.20 -11.92
C ASN A 102 -17.77 -1.12 -10.91
N ASP A 103 -19.05 -1.11 -10.60
CA ASP A 103 -19.61 -0.27 -9.56
C ASP A 103 -19.02 -0.61 -8.18
N CYS A 104 -18.84 0.42 -7.35
CA CYS A 104 -18.26 0.27 -6.03
C CYS A 104 -19.12 0.98 -4.98
N PRO A 105 -19.58 0.28 -3.93
CA PRO A 105 -20.52 0.83 -2.96
C PRO A 105 -19.97 2.05 -2.20
N VAL A 106 -18.65 2.11 -2.00
CA VAL A 106 -17.99 3.28 -1.38
C VAL A 106 -18.02 4.49 -2.32
N SER A 107 -17.81 4.27 -3.62
CA SER A 107 -17.84 5.35 -4.61
C SER A 107 -19.24 5.91 -4.79
N GLU A 108 -20.28 5.06 -4.77
CA GLU A 108 -21.68 5.46 -4.83
C GLU A 108 -22.08 6.26 -3.57
N TYR A 109 -21.76 5.73 -2.39
CA TYR A 109 -21.99 6.42 -1.13
C TYR A 109 -21.33 7.79 -1.09
N ASN A 110 -20.06 7.88 -1.51
CA ASN A 110 -19.36 9.16 -1.60
C ASN A 110 -19.98 10.11 -2.62
N GLY A 111 -20.55 9.58 -3.70
CA GLY A 111 -21.32 10.36 -4.67
C GLY A 111 -22.57 11.00 -4.04
N THR A 112 -23.30 10.26 -3.22
CA THR A 112 -24.47 10.82 -2.50
C THR A 112 -24.06 11.90 -1.51
N LEU A 113 -23.00 11.68 -0.75
CA LEU A 113 -22.46 12.69 0.19
C LEU A 113 -22.01 13.96 -0.54
N TRP A 114 -21.32 13.80 -1.68
CA TRP A 114 -20.85 14.94 -2.46
C TRP A 114 -21.97 15.80 -3.02
N ASN A 115 -23.06 15.16 -3.46
CA ASN A 115 -24.22 15.80 -4.08
C ASN A 115 -25.25 16.30 -3.05
N SER A 116 -25.03 16.10 -1.76
CA SER A 116 -25.98 16.51 -0.70
C SER A 116 -26.15 18.03 -0.53
N GLY A 117 -25.16 18.81 -0.98
CA GLY A 117 -25.10 20.25 -0.74
C GLY A 117 -24.53 20.64 0.62
N ASP A 118 -24.34 19.69 1.55
CA ASP A 118 -23.82 19.92 2.90
C ASP A 118 -22.27 19.81 2.91
N GLU A 119 -21.58 20.82 3.39
CA GLU A 119 -20.11 20.83 3.45
C GLU A 119 -19.54 19.78 4.40
N ALA A 120 -20.21 19.44 5.51
CA ALA A 120 -19.75 18.39 6.40
C ALA A 120 -19.76 17.01 5.71
N GLN A 121 -20.79 16.75 4.89
CA GLN A 121 -20.89 15.51 4.10
C GLN A 121 -19.85 15.50 2.96
N LYS A 122 -19.59 16.62 2.31
CA LYS A 122 -18.53 16.74 1.32
C LYS A 122 -17.14 16.49 1.93
N ASP A 123 -16.89 16.99 3.14
CA ASP A 123 -15.63 16.71 3.86
C ASP A 123 -15.47 15.23 4.21
N GLN A 124 -16.57 14.58 4.57
CA GLN A 124 -16.57 13.13 4.74
C GLN A 124 -16.22 12.41 3.43
N ALA A 125 -16.85 12.80 2.31
CA ALA A 125 -16.56 12.23 0.99
C ALA A 125 -15.10 12.45 0.58
N ARG A 126 -14.52 13.63 0.88
CA ARG A 126 -13.10 13.91 0.64
C ARG A 126 -12.17 12.95 1.38
N LYS A 127 -12.48 12.65 2.66
CA LYS A 127 -11.71 11.72 3.49
C LYS A 127 -11.84 10.25 3.03
N GLN A 128 -12.97 9.90 2.44
CA GLN A 128 -13.29 8.54 1.97
C GLN A 128 -12.96 8.34 0.48
N LYS A 129 -12.43 9.37 -0.18
CA LYS A 129 -12.08 9.33 -1.61
C LYS A 129 -11.15 8.19 -1.91
N ARG A 130 -11.38 7.51 -3.05
CA ARG A 130 -10.46 6.50 -3.57
C ARG A 130 -9.08 7.09 -3.86
N ARG A 131 -8.05 6.30 -3.61
CA ARG A 131 -6.65 6.65 -3.85
C ARG A 131 -6.11 5.84 -5.01
N LEU A 132 -5.35 6.49 -5.89
CA LEU A 132 -4.68 5.83 -7.00
C LEU A 132 -3.29 5.36 -6.58
N HIS A 133 -3.00 4.12 -6.85
CA HIS A 133 -1.69 3.50 -6.67
C HIS A 133 -1.18 2.93 -7.98
N TYR A 134 0.11 3.01 -8.15
CA TYR A 134 0.86 2.33 -9.19
C TYR A 134 1.74 1.27 -8.56
N VAL A 135 1.96 0.17 -9.25
CA VAL A 135 2.91 -0.87 -8.85
C VAL A 135 3.76 -1.24 -10.04
N ALA A 136 5.04 -1.37 -9.81
CA ALA A 136 6.03 -1.83 -10.79
C ALA A 136 7.03 -2.77 -10.13
N ASN A 137 7.69 -3.61 -10.93
CA ASN A 137 8.87 -4.33 -10.49
C ASN A 137 10.06 -3.38 -10.41
N VAL A 138 10.82 -3.49 -9.35
CA VAL A 138 12.06 -2.73 -9.15
C VAL A 138 13.19 -3.65 -8.68
N LEU A 139 14.39 -3.39 -9.13
CA LEU A 139 15.61 -3.87 -8.49
C LEU A 139 15.98 -2.88 -7.40
N VAL A 140 16.19 -3.35 -6.19
CA VAL A 140 16.73 -2.53 -5.09
C VAL A 140 18.23 -2.43 -5.30
N VAL A 141 18.70 -1.27 -5.77
CA VAL A 141 20.13 -1.02 -6.05
C VAL A 141 20.87 -0.69 -4.77
N SER A 142 20.27 0.16 -3.93
CA SER A 142 20.80 0.49 -2.61
C SER A 142 19.70 0.85 -1.64
N ASP A 143 19.75 0.25 -0.46
CA ASP A 143 18.84 0.51 0.66
C ASP A 143 19.63 0.49 1.97
N PRO A 144 20.18 1.63 2.43
CA PRO A 144 20.96 1.70 3.64
C PRO A 144 20.24 1.26 4.91
N ALA A 145 18.88 1.34 4.92
CA ALA A 145 18.08 0.89 6.04
C ALA A 145 17.92 -0.63 6.07
N HIS A 146 17.86 -1.24 4.88
CA HIS A 146 17.66 -2.68 4.69
C HIS A 146 18.62 -3.25 3.64
N PRO A 147 19.93 -3.38 3.96
CA PRO A 147 20.93 -3.91 3.02
C PRO A 147 20.60 -5.32 2.52
N GLU A 148 19.79 -6.08 3.26
CA GLU A 148 19.32 -7.41 2.87
C GLU A 148 18.41 -7.42 1.65
N TYR A 149 17.86 -6.28 1.23
CA TYR A 149 17.06 -6.14 0.02
C TYR A 149 17.88 -5.76 -1.21
N GLU A 150 19.11 -5.29 -1.03
CA GLU A 150 19.97 -4.91 -2.15
C GLU A 150 20.20 -6.11 -3.08
N GLY A 151 20.11 -5.88 -4.38
CA GLY A 151 20.18 -6.90 -5.43
C GLY A 151 18.93 -7.76 -5.60
N LYS A 152 17.85 -7.52 -4.83
CA LYS A 152 16.58 -8.24 -4.99
C LYS A 152 15.63 -7.50 -5.92
N VAL A 153 14.87 -8.28 -6.69
CA VAL A 153 13.72 -7.79 -7.45
C VAL A 153 12.49 -7.85 -6.55
N MET A 154 11.84 -6.71 -6.37
CA MET A 154 10.69 -6.55 -5.50
C MET A 154 9.60 -5.70 -6.16
N LEU A 155 8.39 -5.77 -5.64
CA LEU A 155 7.28 -4.90 -6.05
C LEU A 155 7.38 -3.56 -5.31
N TYR A 156 7.29 -2.47 -6.03
CA TYR A 156 7.22 -1.14 -5.45
C TYR A 156 5.88 -0.48 -5.74
N ARG A 157 5.15 -0.12 -4.66
CA ARG A 157 3.90 0.63 -4.75
C ARG A 157 4.17 2.11 -4.52
N PHE A 158 3.73 2.94 -5.46
CA PHE A 158 3.95 4.38 -5.43
C PHE A 158 2.72 5.16 -5.88
N GLY A 159 2.70 6.45 -5.55
CA GLY A 159 1.59 7.34 -5.87
C GLY A 159 1.85 8.19 -7.12
N LYS A 160 0.88 9.06 -7.43
CA LYS A 160 0.88 9.94 -8.59
C LYS A 160 2.15 10.81 -8.70
N LYS A 161 2.67 11.33 -7.57
CA LYS A 161 3.87 12.21 -7.58
C LYS A 161 5.12 11.53 -8.13
N ILE A 162 5.31 10.24 -7.81
CA ILE A 162 6.44 9.47 -8.37
C ILE A 162 6.16 9.12 -9.84
N PHE A 163 4.91 8.77 -10.16
CA PHE A 163 4.54 8.51 -11.56
C PHE A 163 4.72 9.73 -12.47
N GLU A 164 4.44 10.94 -11.96
CA GLU A 164 4.73 12.19 -12.68
C GLU A 164 6.22 12.33 -12.99
N LYS A 165 7.12 12.01 -12.05
CA LYS A 165 8.57 12.03 -12.31
C LYS A 165 9.00 11.01 -13.38
N ILE A 166 8.36 9.83 -13.41
CA ILE A 166 8.57 8.83 -14.47
C ILE A 166 8.12 9.41 -15.82
N LYS A 167 6.95 10.05 -15.87
CA LYS A 167 6.45 10.71 -17.09
C LYS A 167 7.37 11.83 -17.55
N ASP A 168 7.83 12.66 -16.62
CA ASP A 168 8.68 13.81 -16.94
C ASP A 168 9.99 13.38 -17.60
N VAL A 169 10.61 12.28 -17.11
CA VAL A 169 11.84 11.78 -17.72
C VAL A 169 11.61 11.06 -19.06
N MET A 170 10.42 10.45 -19.24
CA MET A 170 10.05 9.83 -20.53
C MET A 170 9.61 10.85 -21.58
N GLN A 171 9.01 11.95 -21.15
CA GLN A 171 8.47 13.01 -21.98
C GLN A 171 8.90 14.38 -21.44
N PRO A 172 10.19 14.72 -21.56
CA PRO A 172 10.71 15.97 -21.04
C PRO A 172 10.02 17.16 -21.74
N GLN A 173 9.89 18.26 -21.00
CA GLN A 173 9.22 19.47 -21.48
C GLN A 173 10.18 20.42 -22.22
N PHE A 174 11.48 20.25 -22.01
CA PHE A 174 12.51 21.13 -22.58
C PHE A 174 13.26 20.43 -23.72
N GLU A 175 13.58 21.16 -24.78
CA GLU A 175 14.25 20.62 -25.98
C GLU A 175 15.69 20.15 -25.74
N ASP A 176 16.34 20.63 -24.69
CA ASP A 176 17.71 20.26 -24.31
C ASP A 176 17.74 18.94 -23.50
N GLU A 177 16.60 18.47 -23.00
CA GLU A 177 16.46 17.22 -22.29
C GLU A 177 16.20 16.06 -23.25
N LYS A 178 16.93 14.95 -23.05
CA LYS A 178 16.72 13.75 -23.86
C LYS A 178 15.71 12.81 -23.16
N PRO A 179 14.70 12.30 -23.88
CA PRO A 179 13.81 11.29 -23.34
C PRO A 179 14.59 10.06 -22.88
N VAL A 180 14.28 9.57 -21.69
CA VAL A 180 14.84 8.32 -21.14
C VAL A 180 13.71 7.41 -20.76
N ASN A 181 13.77 6.13 -21.17
CA ASN A 181 12.87 5.10 -20.69
C ASN A 181 13.44 4.51 -19.39
N PRO A 182 12.91 4.85 -18.19
CA PRO A 182 13.46 4.37 -16.93
C PRO A 182 13.26 2.87 -16.71
N PHE A 183 12.43 2.21 -17.52
CA PHE A 183 12.17 0.77 -17.47
C PHE A 183 13.12 -0.05 -18.36
N ASP A 184 13.97 0.61 -19.11
CA ASP A 184 14.95 -0.05 -19.95
C ASP A 184 16.14 -0.55 -19.14
N MET A 185 16.56 -1.81 -19.36
CA MET A 185 17.65 -2.43 -18.61
C MET A 185 19.03 -1.96 -19.06
N TRP A 186 19.15 -1.50 -20.31
CA TRP A 186 20.43 -1.07 -20.93
C TRP A 186 20.59 0.46 -20.92
N GLU A 187 19.55 1.19 -21.32
CA GLU A 187 19.59 2.64 -21.50
C GLU A 187 18.74 3.41 -20.48
N GLY A 188 18.18 2.72 -19.50
CA GLY A 188 17.37 3.33 -18.46
C GLY A 188 18.20 4.01 -17.38
N ALA A 189 17.54 4.50 -16.33
CA ALA A 189 18.18 5.25 -15.27
C ALA A 189 17.71 4.79 -13.87
N ASP A 190 18.61 4.84 -12.89
CA ASP A 190 18.28 4.57 -11.51
C ASP A 190 17.47 5.71 -10.90
N PHE A 191 16.48 5.37 -10.13
CA PHE A 191 15.64 6.30 -9.39
C PHE A 191 16.16 6.47 -7.96
N LYS A 192 16.68 7.64 -7.64
CA LYS A 192 17.08 8.03 -6.28
C LYS A 192 15.85 8.51 -5.53
N LEU A 193 15.23 7.60 -4.80
CA LEU A 193 14.09 7.91 -3.96
C LEU A 193 14.57 8.66 -2.70
N LYS A 194 14.07 9.87 -2.52
CA LYS A 194 14.32 10.73 -1.36
C LYS A 194 12.98 11.12 -0.75
N VAL A 195 12.68 10.57 0.41
CA VAL A 195 11.42 10.82 1.13
C VAL A 195 11.72 11.74 2.29
N ARG A 196 10.89 12.76 2.50
CA ARG A 196 10.94 13.60 3.69
C ARG A 196 9.53 14.00 4.11
N LYS A 197 9.37 14.35 5.37
CA LYS A 197 8.11 14.86 5.89
C LYS A 197 8.13 16.39 5.88
N VAL A 198 7.16 17.01 5.20
CA VAL A 198 6.97 18.46 5.14
C VAL A 198 5.54 18.75 5.56
N ASP A 199 5.35 19.59 6.57
CA ASP A 199 4.03 19.96 7.12
C ASP A 199 3.13 18.75 7.46
N GLY A 200 3.77 17.67 7.93
CA GLY A 200 3.06 16.44 8.28
C GLY A 200 2.85 15.46 7.13
N TYR A 201 3.17 15.84 5.89
CA TYR A 201 2.96 15.03 4.68
C TYR A 201 4.26 14.52 4.06
N TRP A 202 4.16 13.35 3.41
CA TRP A 202 5.26 12.78 2.64
C TRP A 202 5.52 13.60 1.39
N ASN A 203 6.77 13.97 1.21
CA ASN A 203 7.24 14.77 0.09
C ASN A 203 8.37 14.02 -0.64
N TYR A 204 8.28 13.94 -1.96
CA TYR A 204 9.20 13.25 -2.86
C TYR A 204 9.93 14.21 -3.82
N ASP A 205 9.84 15.53 -3.59
CA ASP A 205 10.32 16.55 -4.54
C ASP A 205 11.80 16.40 -4.87
N LYS A 206 12.60 15.94 -3.89
CA LYS A 206 14.03 15.72 -4.04
C LYS A 206 14.41 14.40 -4.72
N SER A 207 13.41 13.54 -4.98
CA SER A 207 13.65 12.31 -5.74
C SER A 207 13.90 12.65 -7.19
N GLU A 208 14.85 11.94 -7.81
CA GLU A 208 15.34 12.23 -9.16
C GLU A 208 15.85 10.96 -9.84
N PHE A 209 15.89 10.96 -11.16
CA PHE A 209 16.58 9.93 -11.92
C PHE A 209 18.06 10.28 -12.06
N SER A 210 18.91 9.26 -12.05
CA SER A 210 20.34 9.38 -12.37
C SER A 210 20.55 9.52 -13.87
N ASN A 211 21.80 9.74 -14.29
CA ASN A 211 22.15 9.60 -15.70
C ASN A 211 21.86 8.17 -16.17
N PRO A 212 21.45 7.99 -17.44
CA PRO A 212 21.25 6.68 -18.03
C PRO A 212 22.50 5.79 -17.90
N ALA A 213 22.28 4.54 -17.50
CA ALA A 213 23.33 3.54 -17.38
C ALA A 213 22.69 2.14 -17.46
N PRO A 214 23.39 1.11 -17.94
CA PRO A 214 22.90 -0.26 -17.89
C PRO A 214 22.81 -0.76 -16.44
N VAL A 215 21.91 -1.70 -16.19
CA VAL A 215 21.80 -2.40 -14.89
C VAL A 215 23.01 -3.28 -14.66
N SER A 216 23.45 -3.98 -15.70
CA SER A 216 24.66 -4.80 -15.75
C SER A 216 25.20 -4.81 -17.19
N GLU A 217 26.51 -5.04 -17.32
CA GLU A 217 27.17 -5.31 -18.62
C GLU A 217 27.04 -6.78 -19.07
N ASP A 218 26.55 -7.66 -18.17
CA ASP A 218 26.40 -9.10 -18.43
C ASP A 218 24.94 -9.43 -18.75
N ASP A 219 24.71 -9.85 -20.00
CA ASP A 219 23.37 -10.26 -20.47
C ASP A 219 22.80 -11.41 -19.66
N SER A 220 23.62 -12.31 -19.11
CA SER A 220 23.14 -13.41 -18.27
C SER A 220 22.61 -12.94 -16.90
N GLU A 221 23.19 -11.88 -16.33
CA GLU A 221 22.66 -11.22 -15.15
C GLU A 221 21.34 -10.50 -15.46
N LEU A 222 21.26 -9.81 -16.59
CA LEU A 222 20.04 -9.15 -17.04
C LEU A 222 18.90 -10.14 -17.23
N GLU A 223 19.17 -11.29 -17.88
CA GLU A 223 18.18 -12.37 -18.03
C GLU A 223 17.74 -12.95 -16.69
N ALA A 224 18.68 -13.15 -15.75
CA ALA A 224 18.36 -13.64 -14.41
C ALA A 224 17.51 -12.63 -13.63
N LEU A 225 17.74 -11.32 -13.77
CA LEU A 225 16.91 -10.27 -13.17
C LEU A 225 15.51 -10.25 -13.79
N TYR A 226 15.44 -10.32 -15.12
CA TYR A 226 14.17 -10.36 -15.84
C TYR A 226 13.29 -11.54 -15.40
N ASN A 227 13.87 -12.74 -15.27
CA ASN A 227 13.17 -13.96 -14.86
C ASN A 227 12.75 -13.97 -13.37
N ARG A 228 13.29 -13.08 -12.53
CA ARG A 228 12.90 -12.94 -11.11
C ARG A 228 11.77 -11.95 -10.88
N GLN A 229 11.27 -11.28 -11.90
CA GLN A 229 10.18 -10.33 -11.78
C GLN A 229 8.88 -11.02 -11.36
N HIS A 230 8.05 -10.30 -10.64
CA HIS A 230 6.72 -10.73 -10.21
C HIS A 230 5.69 -10.37 -11.28
N SER A 231 4.68 -11.22 -11.48
CA SER A 231 3.54 -10.88 -12.32
C SER A 231 2.73 -9.74 -11.68
N LEU A 232 2.58 -8.64 -12.41
CA LEU A 232 1.79 -7.50 -11.99
C LEU A 232 0.29 -7.77 -12.19
N ALA A 233 -0.07 -8.54 -13.23
CA ALA A 233 -1.45 -8.89 -13.55
C ALA A 233 -2.14 -9.64 -12.40
N GLU A 234 -1.41 -10.48 -11.64
CA GLU A 234 -1.94 -11.18 -10.48
C GLU A 234 -2.48 -10.22 -9.41
N LEU A 235 -1.90 -9.02 -9.27
CA LEU A 235 -2.30 -8.06 -8.25
C LEU A 235 -3.65 -7.40 -8.53
N ILE A 236 -4.07 -7.38 -9.80
CA ILE A 236 -5.35 -6.81 -10.24
C ILE A 236 -6.29 -7.86 -10.80
N ALA A 237 -5.99 -9.14 -10.61
CA ALA A 237 -6.88 -10.23 -10.97
C ALA A 237 -8.22 -10.11 -10.19
N PRO A 238 -9.36 -10.49 -10.79
CA PRO A 238 -10.69 -10.31 -10.16
C PRO A 238 -10.83 -10.95 -8.78
N ASP A 239 -10.13 -12.04 -8.52
CA ASP A 239 -10.11 -12.76 -7.23
C ASP A 239 -9.41 -11.97 -6.10
N GLN A 240 -8.64 -10.94 -6.46
CA GLN A 240 -8.00 -10.03 -5.51
C GLN A 240 -8.94 -8.92 -5.01
N PHE A 241 -10.17 -8.90 -5.46
CA PHE A 241 -11.18 -7.90 -5.08
C PHE A 241 -12.33 -8.59 -4.37
N LYS A 242 -12.83 -7.96 -3.32
CA LYS A 242 -14.04 -8.40 -2.64
C LYS A 242 -15.27 -8.13 -3.51
N SER A 243 -16.32 -8.91 -3.31
CA SER A 243 -17.60 -8.68 -3.98
C SER A 243 -18.20 -7.33 -3.58
N TYR A 244 -19.13 -6.83 -4.40
CA TYR A 244 -19.87 -5.61 -4.10
C TYR A 244 -20.60 -5.71 -2.75
N ASP A 245 -21.25 -6.85 -2.48
CA ASP A 245 -22.01 -7.05 -1.25
C ASP A 245 -21.10 -7.11 -0.01
N ASP A 246 -19.95 -7.77 -0.10
CA ASP A 246 -18.98 -7.81 1.00
C ASP A 246 -18.42 -6.41 1.30
N LEU A 247 -18.12 -5.62 0.25
CA LEU A 247 -17.66 -4.24 0.42
C LEU A 247 -18.74 -3.36 1.03
N LYS A 248 -20.02 -3.57 0.65
CA LYS A 248 -21.16 -2.85 1.19
C LYS A 248 -21.36 -3.15 2.68
N LEU A 249 -21.34 -4.42 3.06
CA LEU A 249 -21.44 -4.83 4.46
C LEU A 249 -20.28 -4.28 5.31
N LYS A 250 -19.06 -4.30 4.77
CA LYS A 250 -17.89 -3.72 5.44
C LYS A 250 -18.01 -2.21 5.56
N LEU A 251 -18.53 -1.53 4.55
CA LEU A 251 -18.78 -0.09 4.56
C LEU A 251 -19.80 0.28 5.64
N GLU A 252 -20.95 -0.39 5.67
CA GLU A 252 -22.00 -0.17 6.67
C GLU A 252 -21.46 -0.35 8.10
N ARG A 253 -20.65 -1.39 8.32
CA ARG A 253 -19.97 -1.62 9.61
C ARG A 253 -19.01 -0.48 9.93
N ALA A 254 -18.12 -0.11 8.99
CA ALA A 254 -17.14 0.94 9.22
C ALA A 254 -17.78 2.30 9.52
N LEU A 255 -18.91 2.59 8.89
CA LEU A 255 -19.66 3.83 9.11
C LEU A 255 -20.58 3.78 10.34
N GLY A 256 -20.74 2.61 10.98
CA GLY A 256 -21.67 2.44 12.11
C GLY A 256 -23.15 2.53 11.71
N LEU A 257 -23.46 2.30 10.42
CA LEU A 257 -24.83 2.37 9.88
C LEU A 257 -25.62 1.07 10.08
N GLY A 258 -24.93 -0.03 10.34
CA GLY A 258 -25.54 -1.33 10.60
C GLY A 258 -26.10 -1.34 12.01
N GLY A 259 -27.40 -1.25 12.14
CA GLY A 259 -28.12 -1.72 13.33
C GLY A 259 -27.96 -3.24 13.38
N VAL A 260 -26.92 -3.73 14.05
CA VAL A 260 -26.56 -5.13 14.08
C VAL A 260 -27.51 -5.88 14.97
N GLU A 261 -28.38 -6.67 14.40
CA GLU A 261 -28.62 -7.97 15.01
C GLU A 261 -27.32 -8.79 14.84
N VAL A 262 -26.49 -8.81 15.90
CA VAL A 262 -25.43 -9.77 16.03
C VAL A 262 -26.08 -11.12 16.17
N SER A 263 -26.24 -11.81 15.05
CA SER A 263 -26.46 -13.24 15.03
C SER A 263 -25.20 -13.87 15.63
N THR A 264 -25.29 -14.19 16.92
CA THR A 264 -24.31 -14.95 17.66
C THR A 264 -24.26 -16.37 17.09
N ALA A 265 -23.42 -16.55 16.08
CA ALA A 265 -22.93 -17.85 15.71
C ALA A 265 -21.53 -17.98 16.31
N THR A 266 -21.48 -18.63 17.47
CA THR A 266 -20.36 -19.33 18.11
C THR A 266 -19.00 -18.59 18.05
N ALA A 267 -18.81 -17.67 18.98
CA ALA A 267 -17.49 -17.37 19.51
C ALA A 267 -17.32 -18.26 20.77
N GLU A 268 -16.51 -19.27 20.69
CA GLU A 268 -15.95 -19.88 21.87
C GLU A 268 -15.13 -18.83 22.61
N THR A 269 -15.55 -18.61 23.84
CA THR A 269 -14.98 -17.82 24.88
C THR A 269 -13.49 -18.09 25.05
N ILE A 270 -12.67 -17.04 24.91
CA ILE A 270 -11.50 -16.88 25.72
C ILE A 270 -11.61 -15.52 26.39
N SER A 271 -11.99 -15.56 27.66
CA SER A 271 -11.87 -14.44 28.58
C SER A 271 -10.38 -14.27 28.89
N ASP A 272 -9.87 -13.08 28.66
CA ASP A 272 -8.78 -12.58 29.50
C ASP A 272 -8.87 -11.07 29.63
N ASP A 273 -9.17 -10.74 30.84
CA ASP A 273 -9.14 -9.47 31.53
C ASP A 273 -7.71 -8.91 31.50
N ASN A 274 -7.47 -7.81 30.84
CA ASN A 274 -6.48 -6.87 31.36
C ASN A 274 -6.68 -5.43 30.81
N THR A 275 -7.24 -4.62 31.67
CA THR A 275 -7.32 -3.19 31.58
C THR A 275 -5.91 -2.59 31.63
N SER A 276 -5.44 -1.98 30.53
CA SER A 276 -4.43 -0.94 30.60
C SER A 276 -4.58 -0.01 29.42
N ALA A 277 -5.09 1.17 29.72
CA ALA A 277 -5.09 2.32 28.83
C ALA A 277 -3.64 2.66 28.45
N SER A 278 -3.29 2.45 27.21
CA SER A 278 -2.12 3.05 26.58
C SER A 278 -2.56 3.73 25.30
N SER A 279 -2.38 5.04 25.28
CA SER A 279 -2.59 5.90 24.13
C SER A 279 -1.85 5.35 22.89
N ALA A 280 -2.58 4.70 22.00
CA ALA A 280 -2.05 4.31 20.72
C ALA A 280 -1.87 5.55 19.85
N THR A 281 -0.65 5.99 19.74
CA THR A 281 -0.18 6.85 18.65
C THR A 281 -0.59 6.19 17.33
N ALA A 282 -1.47 6.86 16.59
CA ALA A 282 -1.89 6.43 15.28
C ALA A 282 -0.66 6.30 14.38
N SER A 283 -0.27 5.07 14.10
CA SER A 283 0.72 4.77 13.07
C SER A 283 0.07 5.07 11.74
N SER A 284 0.28 6.30 11.25
CA SER A 284 -0.09 6.69 9.89
C SER A 284 0.65 5.78 8.92
N THR A 285 -0.08 5.02 8.13
CA THR A 285 0.49 4.27 7.01
C THR A 285 1.26 5.24 6.11
N PRO A 286 2.53 4.97 5.75
CA PRO A 286 3.41 5.91 5.04
C PRO A 286 2.97 6.31 3.62
N TRP A 287 1.83 5.82 3.15
CA TRP A 287 1.44 5.86 1.74
C TRP A 287 0.17 6.67 1.44
N ALA A 288 -0.38 7.37 2.43
CA ALA A 288 -1.55 8.20 2.19
C ALA A 288 -1.14 9.53 1.55
N ASP A 289 -0.97 9.56 0.24
CA ASP A 289 -1.03 10.78 -0.56
C ASP A 289 -2.47 11.29 -0.54
N THR A 290 -2.83 12.01 0.51
CA THR A 290 -4.08 12.75 0.53
C THR A 290 -3.78 14.15 -0.01
N PRO A 291 -4.30 14.54 -1.19
CA PRO A 291 -4.27 15.95 -1.54
C PRO A 291 -5.15 16.68 -0.55
N GLN A 292 -4.55 17.55 0.24
CA GLN A 292 -5.32 18.49 1.05
C GLN A 292 -6.12 19.44 0.17
N PRO A 293 -7.32 19.83 0.60
CA PRO A 293 -7.94 21.02 0.08
C PRO A 293 -7.03 22.19 0.47
N VAL A 294 -6.53 22.90 -0.52
CA VAL A 294 -6.04 24.25 -0.33
C VAL A 294 -7.16 25.03 0.34
N SER A 295 -6.95 25.41 1.59
CA SER A 295 -7.76 26.41 2.23
C SER A 295 -7.48 27.71 1.47
N ASN A 296 -8.31 28.00 0.49
CA ASN A 296 -8.43 29.35 -0.02
C ASN A 296 -9.00 30.18 1.11
N SER A 297 -8.11 30.86 1.82
CA SER A 297 -8.49 32.05 2.52
C SER A 297 -9.12 32.98 1.47
N SER A 298 -10.38 33.26 1.65
CA SER A 298 -11.17 34.26 0.95
C SER A 298 -10.51 35.62 1.14
N ASP A 299 -9.61 36.01 0.24
CA ASP A 299 -9.14 37.40 0.13
C ASP A 299 -8.45 37.73 -1.22
N SER A 300 -8.87 37.11 -2.32
CA SER A 300 -8.35 37.46 -3.65
C SER A 300 -9.41 37.59 -4.76
N SER A 301 -10.70 37.58 -4.41
CA SER A 301 -11.76 37.78 -5.38
C SER A 301 -11.94 39.27 -5.82
N ASP A 302 -11.48 40.21 -5.00
CA ASP A 302 -11.58 41.66 -5.34
C ASP A 302 -10.47 42.14 -6.26
N THR A 303 -9.32 41.51 -6.31
CA THR A 303 -8.19 41.99 -7.15
C THR A 303 -8.26 41.50 -8.57
N THR A 304 -8.84 40.32 -8.81
CA THR A 304 -9.00 39.81 -10.19
C THR A 304 -10.18 40.45 -10.95
N MET A 305 -11.28 40.76 -10.24
CA MET A 305 -12.40 41.50 -10.84
C MET A 305 -11.99 42.92 -11.24
N SER A 306 -11.20 43.61 -10.42
CA SER A 306 -10.74 44.97 -10.73
C SER A 306 -9.75 44.99 -11.89
N TYR A 307 -9.01 43.90 -12.16
CA TYR A 307 -8.11 43.81 -13.31
C TYR A 307 -8.86 43.64 -14.63
N PHE A 308 -9.91 42.83 -14.64
CA PHE A 308 -10.75 42.65 -15.84
C PHE A 308 -11.64 43.86 -16.14
N GLU A 309 -12.10 44.57 -15.12
CA GLU A 309 -12.87 45.80 -15.29
C GLU A 309 -12.03 46.95 -15.86
N LYS A 310 -10.74 47.03 -15.52
CA LYS A 310 -9.79 47.96 -16.11
C LYS A 310 -9.47 47.67 -17.57
N LEU A 311 -9.41 46.39 -17.97
CA LEU A 311 -9.16 45.97 -19.34
C LEU A 311 -10.36 46.22 -20.27
N ALA A 312 -11.58 46.27 -19.72
CA ALA A 312 -12.81 46.51 -20.50
C ALA A 312 -13.07 48.01 -20.77
N ASN A 313 -12.44 48.91 -20.01
CA ASN A 313 -12.64 50.39 -20.14
C ASN A 313 -11.55 51.10 -20.92
N ASP A 314 -10.54 50.41 -21.46
CA ASP A 314 -9.46 50.99 -22.29
C ASP A 314 -9.62 50.69 -23.81
N GLN A 315 -10.88 50.65 -24.31
CA GLN A 315 -11.15 50.68 -25.74
C GLN A 315 -12.05 51.86 -26.10
#